data_1bb8f5553f97d7249ee488c319683bdd
#
_entry.id   1bb8f5553f97d7249ee488c319683bdd
#
_cell.length_a   1.000
_cell.length_b   1.000
_cell.length_c   1.000
_cell.angle_alpha   90.00
_cell.angle_beta   90.00
_cell.angle_gamma   90.00
#
_symmetry.space_group_name_H-M   'P 1'
#
loop_
_entity.id
_entity.type
_entity.pdbx_description
1 polymer ?
#
loop_
_entity_poly.entity_id
_entity_poly.type
_entity_poly.pdbx_seq_one_letter_code
_entity_poly.pdbx_strand_id
1 'polypeptide(L)'
;MRNISTDYIESYLGKTVKIIIDRPLGSAHPRFPSLIYPVNYGYIPETVGGDGEEIDVYLLGVSEPVREYTAKIIGIIYREDDSEHKLVAAPEGTVMHQGEIAEAVHFQERYFKTEVEGLYQKSCGAVVYREKSGVREYLCLLQARSGSYSVPKGHMEAFETERQTAEREAREEAGIELCFIEGFRREMRYTVRETRKKTLVLFLAECRGEVKYDGREISEHSWLSLEGAKECLPGDYAEILDEASAYALKHSAK
;
A
#
# COMPACT_ATOMS: atom_id res chain seq x y z
N MET A 1 -16.68 -26.34 8.36
CA MET A 1 -16.11 -25.19 9.07
C MET A 1 -16.68 -23.94 8.42
N ARG A 2 -17.30 -23.02 9.16
CA ARG A 2 -17.82 -21.77 8.61
C ARG A 2 -16.61 -20.87 8.40
N ASN A 3 -16.20 -20.66 7.15
CA ASN A 3 -15.34 -19.53 6.81
C ASN A 3 -16.10 -18.27 7.25
N ILE A 4 -15.49 -17.47 8.13
CA ILE A 4 -15.96 -16.12 8.36
C ILE A 4 -15.88 -15.44 7.01
N SER A 5 -17.02 -14.87 6.57
CA SER A 5 -17.04 -14.19 5.30
C SER A 5 -16.07 -12.98 5.41
N THR A 6 -15.30 -12.76 4.36
CA THR A 6 -14.43 -11.57 4.23
C THR A 6 -15.20 -10.29 4.60
N ASP A 7 -16.46 -10.19 4.23
CA ASP A 7 -17.36 -9.08 4.56
C ASP A 7 -17.52 -8.83 6.08
N TYR A 8 -17.52 -9.90 6.89
CA TYR A 8 -17.65 -9.75 8.34
C TYR A 8 -16.41 -9.08 8.95
N ILE A 9 -15.22 -9.56 8.60
CA ILE A 9 -13.95 -8.97 9.05
C ILE A 9 -13.78 -7.53 8.51
N GLU A 10 -14.09 -7.31 7.24
CA GLU A 10 -14.05 -5.97 6.61
C GLU A 10 -14.98 -4.97 7.29
N SER A 11 -16.09 -5.45 7.86
CA SER A 11 -17.04 -4.58 8.57
C SER A 11 -16.44 -3.89 9.79
N TYR A 12 -15.33 -4.38 10.33
CA TYR A 12 -14.64 -3.76 11.47
C TYR A 12 -13.76 -2.58 11.05
N LEU A 13 -13.32 -2.50 9.80
CA LEU A 13 -12.39 -1.45 9.36
C LEU A 13 -12.99 -0.05 9.59
N GLY A 14 -12.28 0.78 10.34
CA GLY A 14 -12.71 2.12 10.74
C GLY A 14 -13.59 2.19 11.98
N LYS A 15 -14.05 1.05 12.54
CA LYS A 15 -14.81 1.02 13.79
C LYS A 15 -13.88 1.14 15.00
N THR A 16 -14.40 1.77 16.05
CA THR A 16 -13.76 1.80 17.38
C THR A 16 -14.27 0.62 18.19
N VAL A 17 -13.36 -0.16 18.76
CA VAL A 17 -13.64 -1.38 19.51
C VAL A 17 -12.90 -1.39 20.84
N LYS A 18 -13.42 -2.12 21.83
CA LYS A 18 -12.71 -2.47 23.06
C LYS A 18 -11.88 -3.73 22.77
N ILE A 19 -10.63 -3.73 23.22
CA ILE A 19 -9.67 -4.82 23.06
C ILE A 19 -9.24 -5.29 24.44
N ILE A 20 -9.25 -6.58 24.66
CA ILE A 20 -8.65 -7.21 25.84
C ILE A 20 -7.26 -7.69 25.44
N ILE A 21 -6.24 -7.29 26.18
CA ILE A 21 -4.85 -7.62 25.91
C ILE A 21 -4.43 -8.83 26.75
N ASP A 22 -4.14 -9.93 26.09
CA ASP A 22 -3.65 -11.17 26.71
C ASP A 22 -2.13 -11.35 26.53
N ARG A 23 -1.53 -10.63 25.57
CA ARG A 23 -0.09 -10.58 25.29
C ARG A 23 0.39 -9.14 25.27
N PRO A 24 0.66 -8.58 26.45
CA PRO A 24 1.14 -7.20 26.54
C PRO A 24 2.48 -6.98 25.84
N LEU A 25 2.75 -5.75 25.41
CA LEU A 25 4.05 -5.34 24.87
C LEU A 25 5.18 -5.82 25.80
N GLY A 26 6.20 -6.46 25.23
CA GLY A 26 7.34 -7.04 25.95
C GLY A 26 7.10 -8.44 26.50
N SER A 27 5.89 -9.01 26.38
CA SER A 27 5.62 -10.39 26.80
C SER A 27 6.17 -11.42 25.81
N ALA A 28 6.48 -12.63 26.32
CA ALA A 28 6.91 -13.75 25.49
C ALA A 28 5.71 -14.53 24.95
N HIS A 29 5.85 -15.07 23.73
CA HIS A 29 4.84 -15.94 23.14
C HIS A 29 4.67 -17.22 23.98
N PRO A 30 3.44 -17.69 24.33
CA PRO A 30 3.21 -18.83 25.21
C PRO A 30 3.88 -20.13 24.75
N ARG A 31 3.92 -20.39 23.46
CA ARG A 31 4.52 -21.62 22.87
C ARG A 31 5.96 -21.42 22.41
N PHE A 32 6.37 -20.17 22.11
CA PHE A 32 7.69 -19.82 21.57
C PHE A 32 8.33 -18.71 22.40
N PRO A 33 8.93 -19.01 23.57
CA PRO A 33 9.41 -17.98 24.51
C PRO A 33 10.46 -17.03 23.95
N SER A 34 11.14 -17.38 22.87
CA SER A 34 12.08 -16.50 22.16
C SER A 34 11.41 -15.43 21.32
N LEU A 35 10.12 -15.58 21.01
CA LEU A 35 9.33 -14.59 20.31
C LEU A 35 8.74 -13.62 21.33
N ILE A 36 9.25 -12.40 21.34
CA ILE A 36 8.77 -11.32 22.20
C ILE A 36 7.85 -10.41 21.39
N TYR A 37 6.71 -10.07 21.96
CA TYR A 37 5.76 -9.14 21.33
C TYR A 37 6.27 -7.69 21.44
N PRO A 38 6.64 -7.05 20.33
CA PRO A 38 7.06 -5.62 20.34
C PRO A 38 5.86 -4.66 20.36
N VAL A 39 4.64 -5.20 20.36
CA VAL A 39 3.36 -4.48 20.41
C VAL A 39 2.42 -5.18 21.38
N ASN A 40 1.37 -4.50 21.84
CA ASN A 40 0.29 -5.13 22.56
C ASN A 40 -0.54 -6.00 21.58
N TYR A 41 -0.94 -7.19 22.04
CA TYR A 41 -1.75 -8.10 21.25
C TYR A 41 -2.84 -8.71 22.14
N GLY A 42 -4.01 -8.95 21.57
CA GLY A 42 -5.15 -9.50 22.28
C GLY A 42 -6.29 -9.80 21.33
N TYR A 43 -7.52 -9.64 21.80
CA TYR A 43 -8.71 -10.01 21.06
C TYR A 43 -9.85 -9.03 21.31
N ILE A 44 -10.85 -9.07 20.44
CA ILE A 44 -12.09 -8.30 20.58
C ILE A 44 -13.14 -9.21 21.23
N PRO A 45 -13.61 -8.92 22.46
CA PRO A 45 -14.55 -9.78 23.16
C PRO A 45 -15.89 -9.89 22.40
N GLU A 46 -16.58 -11.02 22.59
CA GLU A 46 -17.89 -11.29 21.99
C GLU A 46 -17.88 -11.37 20.45
N THR A 47 -16.70 -11.57 19.82
CA THR A 47 -16.54 -11.84 18.40
C THR A 47 -16.29 -13.32 18.16
N VAL A 48 -16.40 -13.75 16.92
CA VAL A 48 -16.09 -15.13 16.53
C VAL A 48 -15.16 -15.11 15.33
N GLY A 49 -13.93 -15.56 15.51
CA GLY A 49 -12.89 -15.75 14.50
C GLY A 49 -13.11 -16.99 13.63
N GLY A 50 -12.26 -17.19 12.62
CA GLY A 50 -12.34 -18.32 11.67
C GLY A 50 -12.10 -19.69 12.32
N ASP A 51 -11.40 -19.71 13.43
CA ASP A 51 -11.13 -20.89 14.28
C ASP A 51 -12.20 -21.13 15.36
N GLY A 52 -13.14 -20.17 15.53
CA GLY A 52 -14.23 -20.24 16.54
C GLY A 52 -13.92 -19.51 17.84
N GLU A 53 -12.70 -19.00 18.02
CA GLU A 53 -12.31 -18.15 19.13
C GLU A 53 -12.59 -16.66 18.80
N GLU A 54 -12.34 -15.75 19.71
CA GLU A 54 -12.46 -14.32 19.48
C GLU A 54 -11.45 -13.83 18.41
N ILE A 55 -11.81 -12.77 17.68
CA ILE A 55 -10.94 -12.20 16.64
C ILE A 55 -9.74 -11.55 17.29
N ASP A 56 -8.57 -12.05 16.94
CA ASP A 56 -7.28 -11.53 17.35
C ASP A 56 -6.98 -10.15 16.76
N VAL A 57 -6.32 -9.30 17.55
CA VAL A 57 -6.00 -7.93 17.15
C VAL A 57 -4.62 -7.49 17.66
N TYR A 58 -3.83 -6.90 16.76
CA TYR A 58 -2.62 -6.15 17.10
C TYR A 58 -3.00 -4.72 17.48
N LEU A 59 -2.55 -4.24 18.63
CA LEU A 59 -2.70 -2.83 19.04
C LEU A 59 -1.38 -2.09 18.82
N LEU A 60 -1.34 -1.29 17.76
CA LEU A 60 -0.19 -0.47 17.37
C LEU A 60 -0.28 0.94 17.98
N GLY A 61 0.86 1.65 18.05
CA GLY A 61 0.90 3.04 18.50
C GLY A 61 0.72 3.26 20.01
N VAL A 62 0.71 2.16 20.82
CA VAL A 62 0.72 2.21 22.28
C VAL A 62 2.04 1.65 22.77
N SER A 63 2.89 2.50 23.35
CA SER A 63 4.28 2.19 23.71
C SER A 63 4.47 1.62 25.11
N GLU A 64 3.39 1.33 25.84
CA GLU A 64 3.40 0.73 27.15
C GLU A 64 2.54 -0.54 27.19
N PRO A 65 2.85 -1.52 28.05
CA PRO A 65 2.00 -2.68 28.25
C PRO A 65 0.67 -2.28 28.92
N VAL A 66 -0.43 -2.68 28.30
CA VAL A 66 -1.79 -2.41 28.83
C VAL A 66 -2.56 -3.73 29.01
N ARG A 67 -3.67 -3.70 29.75
CA ARG A 67 -4.55 -4.86 29.96
C ARG A 67 -5.78 -4.81 29.06
N GLU A 68 -6.26 -3.60 28.77
CA GLU A 68 -7.36 -3.34 27.86
C GLU A 68 -7.17 -1.98 27.23
N TYR A 69 -7.74 -1.79 26.04
CA TYR A 69 -7.67 -0.52 25.33
C TYR A 69 -8.89 -0.34 24.42
N THR A 70 -9.30 0.90 24.19
CA THR A 70 -10.31 1.23 23.19
C THR A 70 -9.63 1.92 22.02
N ALA A 71 -9.66 1.29 20.83
CA ALA A 71 -8.92 1.73 19.67
C ALA A 71 -9.74 1.59 18.39
N LYS A 72 -9.30 2.29 17.35
CA LYS A 72 -9.87 2.22 16.01
C LYS A 72 -9.21 1.13 15.20
N ILE A 73 -9.98 0.31 14.50
CA ILE A 73 -9.46 -0.66 13.54
C ILE A 73 -8.95 0.09 12.30
N ILE A 74 -7.66 -0.04 12.05
CA ILE A 74 -6.95 0.64 10.95
C ILE A 74 -6.43 -0.31 9.87
N GLY A 75 -6.52 -1.62 10.11
CA GLY A 75 -6.06 -2.61 9.14
C GLY A 75 -6.62 -4.00 9.38
N ILE A 76 -6.48 -4.83 8.36
CA ILE A 76 -6.83 -6.25 8.35
C ILE A 76 -5.62 -7.01 7.81
N ILE A 77 -5.28 -8.12 8.43
CA ILE A 77 -4.27 -9.07 7.96
C ILE A 77 -5.00 -10.32 7.50
N TYR A 78 -5.00 -10.53 6.20
CA TYR A 78 -5.51 -11.76 5.61
C TYR A 78 -4.39 -12.79 5.57
N ARG A 79 -4.58 -13.94 6.21
CA ARG A 79 -3.70 -15.10 6.10
C ARG A 79 -4.27 -16.05 5.07
N GLU A 80 -3.53 -16.36 4.03
CA GLU A 80 -3.98 -17.26 2.96
C GLU A 80 -3.79 -18.73 3.33
N ASP A 81 -2.85 -19.03 4.22
CA ASP A 81 -2.46 -20.35 4.69
C ASP A 81 -3.00 -20.70 6.09
N ASP A 82 -3.89 -19.85 6.63
CA ASP A 82 -4.54 -20.03 7.92
C ASP A 82 -6.05 -19.72 7.80
N SER A 83 -6.85 -20.24 8.70
CA SER A 83 -8.29 -19.93 8.80
C SER A 83 -8.56 -18.64 9.57
N GLU A 84 -7.55 -18.06 10.20
CA GLU A 84 -7.66 -16.95 11.14
C GLU A 84 -7.05 -15.66 10.56
N HIS A 85 -7.91 -14.76 10.12
CA HIS A 85 -7.53 -13.39 9.81
C HIS A 85 -7.39 -12.57 11.09
N LYS A 86 -6.57 -11.52 11.06
CA LYS A 86 -6.34 -10.67 12.23
C LYS A 86 -6.68 -9.22 11.94
N LEU A 87 -7.07 -8.50 12.97
CA LEU A 87 -7.29 -7.07 12.90
C LEU A 87 -6.07 -6.30 13.42
N VAL A 88 -5.98 -5.06 12.99
CA VAL A 88 -4.98 -4.11 13.49
C VAL A 88 -5.69 -2.86 13.96
N ALA A 89 -5.44 -2.49 15.20
CA ALA A 89 -6.01 -1.32 15.83
C ALA A 89 -4.94 -0.32 16.27
N ALA A 90 -5.33 0.95 16.35
CA ALA A 90 -4.48 2.01 16.89
C ALA A 90 -5.32 3.08 17.59
N PRO A 91 -4.71 3.93 18.44
CA PRO A 91 -5.39 5.09 19.03
C PRO A 91 -6.06 5.96 17.96
N GLU A 92 -7.18 6.58 18.32
CA GLU A 92 -7.91 7.48 17.41
C GLU A 92 -6.97 8.59 16.90
N GLY A 93 -7.04 8.88 15.60
CA GLY A 93 -6.16 9.85 14.94
C GLY A 93 -4.83 9.30 14.42
N THR A 94 -4.48 8.05 14.76
CA THR A 94 -3.28 7.41 14.19
C THR A 94 -3.49 7.14 12.70
N VAL A 95 -2.52 7.53 11.89
CA VAL A 95 -2.47 7.27 10.46
C VAL A 95 -1.27 6.37 10.17
N MET A 96 -1.52 5.13 9.79
CA MET A 96 -0.52 4.17 9.32
C MET A 96 -1.02 3.53 8.03
N HIS A 97 -0.19 3.51 7.02
CA HIS A 97 -0.53 2.81 5.77
C HIS A 97 -0.17 1.31 5.85
N GLN A 98 -0.65 0.53 4.88
CA GLN A 98 -0.51 -0.93 4.88
C GLN A 98 0.95 -1.42 5.02
N GLY A 99 1.93 -0.73 4.43
CA GLY A 99 3.35 -1.10 4.55
C GLY A 99 3.89 -0.91 5.98
N GLU A 100 3.53 0.19 6.66
CA GLU A 100 3.90 0.43 8.06
C GLU A 100 3.25 -0.58 9.01
N ILE A 101 1.98 -0.95 8.72
CA ILE A 101 1.30 -2.02 9.47
C ILE A 101 2.03 -3.35 9.27
N ALA A 102 2.32 -3.72 8.01
CA ALA A 102 3.02 -4.96 7.69
C ALA A 102 4.40 -5.03 8.36
N GLU A 103 5.15 -3.92 8.40
CA GLU A 103 6.42 -3.82 9.11
C GLU A 103 6.26 -4.05 10.61
N ALA A 104 5.29 -3.37 11.24
CA ALA A 104 5.06 -3.46 12.68
C ALA A 104 4.68 -4.88 13.16
N VAL A 105 3.96 -5.64 12.33
CA VAL A 105 3.52 -7.01 12.64
C VAL A 105 4.43 -8.10 12.08
N HIS A 106 5.48 -7.73 11.34
CA HIS A 106 6.40 -8.66 10.66
C HIS A 106 7.04 -9.68 11.61
N PHE A 107 7.25 -9.34 12.88
CA PHE A 107 7.85 -10.23 13.88
C PHE A 107 7.12 -11.58 14.00
N GLN A 108 5.80 -11.59 13.78
CA GLN A 108 4.94 -12.78 13.79
C GLN A 108 4.44 -13.15 12.40
N GLU A 109 3.99 -12.18 11.61
CA GLU A 109 3.34 -12.46 10.32
C GLU A 109 4.29 -12.98 9.24
N ARG A 110 5.61 -12.80 9.38
CA ARG A 110 6.62 -13.39 8.48
C ARG A 110 6.59 -14.91 8.38
N TYR A 111 5.90 -15.60 9.30
CA TYR A 111 5.75 -17.04 9.29
C TYR A 111 4.51 -17.53 8.54
N PHE A 112 3.70 -16.60 8.01
CA PHE A 112 2.46 -16.85 7.29
C PHE A 112 2.50 -16.17 5.91
N LYS A 113 1.67 -16.66 5.00
CA LYS A 113 1.42 -15.99 3.74
C LYS A 113 0.31 -14.96 3.96
N THR A 114 0.68 -13.70 4.08
CA THR A 114 -0.22 -12.62 4.48
C THR A 114 -0.35 -11.53 3.44
N GLU A 115 -1.56 -10.96 3.35
CA GLU A 115 -1.85 -9.70 2.69
C GLU A 115 -2.37 -8.71 3.75
N VAL A 116 -1.86 -7.48 3.75
CA VAL A 116 -2.28 -6.43 4.68
C VAL A 116 -3.10 -5.38 3.95
N GLU A 117 -4.34 -5.21 4.38
CA GLU A 117 -5.21 -4.15 3.90
C GLU A 117 -5.38 -3.06 4.97
N GLY A 118 -5.03 -1.81 4.64
CA GLY A 118 -5.11 -0.66 5.54
C GLY A 118 -6.32 0.23 5.27
N LEU A 119 -6.84 0.88 6.34
CA LEU A 119 -7.77 2.00 6.22
C LEU A 119 -7.12 3.18 5.46
N TYR A 120 -5.83 3.37 5.68
CA TYR A 120 -4.98 4.28 4.94
C TYR A 120 -4.08 3.45 4.02
N GLN A 121 -4.11 3.76 2.73
CA GLN A 121 -3.31 3.07 1.73
C GLN A 121 -2.30 4.03 1.13
N LYS A 122 -1.09 3.57 0.87
CA LYS A 122 -0.06 4.33 0.18
C LYS A 122 0.42 3.56 -1.04
N SER A 123 0.46 4.25 -2.17
CA SER A 123 1.05 3.77 -3.40
C SER A 123 2.10 4.75 -3.87
N CYS A 124 3.12 4.25 -4.55
CA CYS A 124 4.16 5.08 -5.15
C CYS A 124 4.38 4.67 -6.59
N GLY A 125 4.77 5.64 -7.42
CA GLY A 125 5.04 5.42 -8.82
C GLY A 125 5.75 6.60 -9.45
N ALA A 126 5.78 6.65 -10.77
CA ALA A 126 6.45 7.72 -11.49
C ALA A 126 5.69 8.15 -12.74
N VAL A 127 5.69 9.45 -13.00
CA VAL A 127 5.50 10.00 -14.35
C VAL A 127 6.79 9.70 -15.12
N VAL A 128 6.72 8.72 -16.01
CA VAL A 128 7.87 8.25 -16.78
C VAL A 128 7.84 8.86 -18.17
N TYR A 129 8.95 9.46 -18.58
CA TYR A 129 9.09 10.02 -19.93
C TYR A 129 10.31 9.47 -20.66
N ARG A 130 10.34 9.63 -21.96
CA ARG A 130 11.51 9.45 -22.82
C ARG A 130 11.60 10.61 -23.82
N GLU A 131 12.81 10.85 -24.32
CA GLU A 131 13.05 11.73 -25.45
C GLU A 131 13.24 10.88 -26.72
N LYS A 132 12.43 11.09 -27.73
CA LYS A 132 12.54 10.41 -29.03
C LYS A 132 12.47 11.42 -30.16
N SER A 133 13.53 11.51 -30.95
CA SER A 133 13.64 12.46 -32.08
C SER A 133 13.33 13.91 -31.69
N GLY A 134 13.74 14.33 -30.49
CA GLY A 134 13.52 15.67 -29.96
C GLY A 134 12.09 15.94 -29.44
N VAL A 135 11.26 14.90 -29.33
CA VAL A 135 9.92 14.95 -28.77
C VAL A 135 9.88 14.16 -27.46
N ARG A 136 9.31 14.77 -26.44
CA ARG A 136 9.08 14.09 -25.16
C ARG A 136 7.77 13.32 -25.20
N GLU A 137 7.84 12.05 -24.86
CA GLU A 137 6.71 11.13 -24.77
C GLU A 137 6.60 10.58 -23.35
N TYR A 138 5.36 10.40 -22.86
CA TYR A 138 5.03 9.91 -21.53
C TYR A 138 4.48 8.49 -21.59
N LEU A 139 4.91 7.63 -20.67
CA LEU A 139 4.47 6.24 -20.60
C LEU A 139 3.09 6.14 -19.93
N CYS A 140 2.16 5.53 -20.62
CA CYS A 140 0.85 5.14 -20.11
C CYS A 140 0.67 3.63 -20.25
N LEU A 141 0.27 2.96 -19.17
CA LEU A 141 0.06 1.52 -19.07
C LEU A 141 -1.43 1.21 -18.99
N LEU A 142 -1.93 0.33 -19.87
CA LEU A 142 -3.32 -0.13 -19.82
C LEU A 142 -3.42 -1.31 -18.86
N GLN A 143 -4.12 -1.10 -17.75
CA GLN A 143 -4.35 -2.12 -16.72
C GLN A 143 -5.29 -3.21 -17.23
N ALA A 144 -4.86 -4.46 -17.26
CA ALA A 144 -5.62 -5.58 -17.82
C ALA A 144 -6.95 -5.81 -17.11
N ARG A 145 -7.00 -5.61 -15.78
CA ARG A 145 -8.19 -5.85 -14.97
C ARG A 145 -9.23 -4.75 -15.08
N SER A 146 -8.82 -3.48 -15.06
CA SER A 146 -9.74 -2.33 -15.04
C SER A 146 -10.04 -1.76 -16.43
N GLY A 147 -9.21 -2.05 -17.42
CA GLY A 147 -9.28 -1.45 -18.75
C GLY A 147 -9.00 0.07 -18.74
N SER A 148 -8.36 0.59 -17.69
CA SER A 148 -8.01 2.01 -17.56
C SER A 148 -6.50 2.21 -17.65
N TYR A 149 -6.09 3.36 -18.18
CA TYR A 149 -4.69 3.73 -18.22
C TYR A 149 -4.20 4.28 -16.89
N SER A 150 -2.95 4.00 -16.57
CA SER A 150 -2.24 4.55 -15.42
C SER A 150 -0.75 4.76 -15.74
N VAL A 151 -0.06 5.46 -14.87
CA VAL A 151 1.41 5.43 -14.80
C VAL A 151 1.87 4.18 -14.04
N PRO A 152 3.14 3.74 -14.21
CA PRO A 152 3.71 2.66 -13.38
C PRO A 152 3.60 3.02 -11.88
N LYS A 153 2.88 2.23 -11.09
CA LYS A 153 2.65 2.48 -9.67
C LYS A 153 2.02 1.30 -8.96
N GLY A 154 2.31 1.12 -7.71
CA GLY A 154 1.59 0.16 -6.88
C GLY A 154 1.74 0.40 -5.38
N HIS A 155 1.31 -0.54 -4.60
CA HIS A 155 1.27 -0.43 -3.15
C HIS A 155 2.67 -0.47 -2.52
N MET A 156 2.90 0.41 -1.57
CA MET A 156 4.11 0.38 -0.75
C MET A 156 4.10 -0.85 0.15
N GLU A 157 5.16 -1.64 0.07
CA GLU A 157 5.37 -2.83 0.89
C GLU A 157 6.14 -2.51 2.18
N ALA A 158 6.23 -3.50 3.08
CA ALA A 158 7.01 -3.38 4.30
C ALA A 158 8.49 -3.11 3.97
N PHE A 159 9.11 -2.23 4.76
CA PHE A 159 10.54 -1.88 4.65
C PHE A 159 10.94 -1.14 3.37
N GLU A 160 10.00 -0.77 2.50
CA GLU A 160 10.28 0.04 1.32
C GLU A 160 10.25 1.53 1.62
N THR A 161 11.11 2.27 0.95
CA THR A 161 10.96 3.71 0.76
C THR A 161 10.03 3.99 -0.44
N GLU A 162 9.47 5.19 -0.53
CA GLU A 162 8.63 5.61 -1.65
C GLU A 162 9.31 5.40 -3.03
N ARG A 163 10.62 5.66 -3.10
CA ARG A 163 11.39 5.45 -4.34
C ARG A 163 11.59 3.97 -4.66
N GLN A 164 11.90 3.15 -3.65
CA GLN A 164 12.03 1.71 -3.85
C GLN A 164 10.73 1.09 -4.36
N THR A 165 9.59 1.50 -3.82
CA THR A 165 8.28 1.11 -4.35
C THR A 165 8.12 1.52 -5.81
N ALA A 166 8.40 2.78 -6.17
CA ALA A 166 8.27 3.24 -7.55
C ALA A 166 9.21 2.50 -8.51
N GLU A 167 10.44 2.16 -8.09
CA GLU A 167 11.39 1.36 -8.87
C GLU A 167 10.93 -0.08 -9.05
N ARG A 168 10.44 -0.73 -7.99
CA ARG A 168 9.92 -2.10 -8.04
C ARG A 168 8.73 -2.17 -8.99
N GLU A 169 7.75 -1.29 -8.82
CA GLU A 169 6.53 -1.25 -9.64
C GLU A 169 6.84 -0.98 -11.12
N ALA A 170 7.75 -0.06 -11.43
CA ALA A 170 8.16 0.19 -12.81
C ALA A 170 8.84 -1.04 -13.44
N ARG A 171 9.58 -1.82 -12.66
CA ARG A 171 10.20 -3.07 -13.12
C ARG A 171 9.16 -4.17 -13.29
N GLU A 172 8.21 -4.32 -12.37
CA GLU A 172 7.17 -5.36 -12.39
C GLU A 172 6.14 -5.10 -13.49
N GLU A 173 5.58 -3.87 -13.56
CA GLU A 173 4.53 -3.51 -14.51
C GLU A 173 5.06 -3.26 -15.93
N ALA A 174 6.29 -2.76 -16.09
CA ALA A 174 6.80 -2.32 -17.40
C ALA A 174 8.20 -2.83 -17.78
N GLY A 175 8.90 -3.53 -16.89
CA GLY A 175 10.25 -4.07 -17.15
C GLY A 175 11.32 -2.98 -17.36
N ILE A 176 11.09 -1.75 -16.88
CA ILE A 176 11.98 -0.61 -17.09
C ILE A 176 12.72 -0.22 -15.81
N GLU A 177 13.82 0.51 -15.98
CA GLU A 177 14.55 1.19 -14.92
C GLU A 177 14.22 2.69 -14.93
N LEU A 178 14.14 3.29 -13.74
CA LEU A 178 13.85 4.71 -13.55
C LEU A 178 15.13 5.51 -13.31
N CYS A 179 15.35 6.55 -14.11
CA CYS A 179 16.33 7.59 -13.80
C CYS A 179 15.58 8.79 -13.23
N PHE A 180 15.49 8.88 -11.90
CA PHE A 180 14.72 9.94 -11.23
C PHE A 180 15.29 11.33 -11.52
N ILE A 181 14.39 12.28 -11.76
CA ILE A 181 14.69 13.70 -11.78
C ILE A 181 14.56 14.22 -10.36
N GLU A 182 15.70 14.59 -9.76
CA GLU A 182 15.76 14.99 -8.35
C GLU A 182 14.90 16.24 -8.07
N GLY A 183 14.26 16.24 -6.90
CA GLY A 183 13.44 17.34 -6.42
C GLY A 183 11.98 17.34 -6.91
N PHE A 184 11.59 16.44 -7.81
CA PHE A 184 10.18 16.28 -8.17
C PHE A 184 9.53 15.16 -7.37
N ARG A 185 8.57 15.52 -6.54
CA ARG A 185 7.69 14.62 -5.80
C ARG A 185 6.31 15.28 -5.67
N ARG A 186 5.27 14.58 -6.07
CA ARG A 186 3.88 15.04 -5.95
C ARG A 186 3.05 14.01 -5.23
N GLU A 187 2.00 14.48 -4.56
CA GLU A 187 1.13 13.64 -3.73
C GLU A 187 -0.33 13.92 -4.08
N MET A 188 -1.07 12.86 -4.38
CA MET A 188 -2.52 12.88 -4.58
C MET A 188 -3.18 12.13 -3.44
N ARG A 189 -4.30 12.65 -2.92
CA ARG A 189 -5.10 12.01 -1.88
C ARG A 189 -6.54 11.87 -2.34
N TYR A 190 -7.06 10.66 -2.24
CA TYR A 190 -8.45 10.37 -2.62
C TYR A 190 -9.02 9.23 -1.79
N THR A 191 -10.35 9.09 -1.82
CA THR A 191 -11.06 8.02 -1.10
C THR A 191 -11.38 6.89 -2.07
N VAL A 192 -11.11 5.66 -1.63
CA VAL A 192 -11.44 4.43 -2.35
C VAL A 192 -12.46 3.64 -1.52
N ARG A 193 -13.48 3.06 -2.18
CA ARG A 193 -14.50 2.23 -1.53
C ARG A 193 -15.14 2.91 -0.29
N GLU A 194 -15.54 4.18 -0.43
CA GLU A 194 -16.24 5.00 0.58
C GLU A 194 -15.48 5.27 1.89
N THR A 195 -14.65 4.35 2.35
CA THR A 195 -14.00 4.44 3.68
C THR A 195 -12.48 4.51 3.62
N ARG A 196 -11.85 3.91 2.61
CA ARG A 196 -10.39 3.80 2.54
C ARG A 196 -9.77 5.05 1.93
N LYS A 197 -8.81 5.64 2.62
CA LYS A 197 -8.08 6.84 2.17
C LYS A 197 -6.79 6.41 1.50
N LYS A 198 -6.61 6.81 0.25
CA LYS A 198 -5.41 6.48 -0.52
C LYS A 198 -4.56 7.71 -0.78
N THR A 199 -3.27 7.59 -0.52
CA THR A 199 -2.23 8.53 -0.90
C THR A 199 -1.42 7.92 -2.04
N LEU A 200 -1.33 8.60 -3.17
CA LEU A 200 -0.46 8.25 -4.28
C LEU A 200 0.69 9.26 -4.35
N VAL A 201 1.92 8.77 -4.26
CA VAL A 201 3.14 9.57 -4.43
C VAL A 201 3.71 9.30 -5.82
N LEU A 202 3.95 10.38 -6.57
CA LEU A 202 4.50 10.33 -7.91
C LEU A 202 5.83 11.08 -7.99
N PHE A 203 6.82 10.38 -8.53
CA PHE A 203 8.09 10.93 -8.93
C PHE A 203 8.10 11.25 -10.43
N LEU A 204 9.11 11.96 -10.88
CA LEU A 204 9.40 12.17 -12.30
C LEU A 204 10.67 11.38 -12.63
N ALA A 205 10.63 10.60 -13.70
CA ALA A 205 11.78 9.81 -14.11
C ALA A 205 11.89 9.69 -15.63
N GLU A 206 13.13 9.66 -16.12
CA GLU A 206 13.44 9.25 -17.49
C GLU A 206 13.50 7.73 -17.56
N CYS A 207 12.90 7.17 -18.61
CA CYS A 207 12.89 5.73 -18.86
C CYS A 207 14.26 5.25 -19.32
N ARG A 208 14.75 4.17 -18.71
CA ARG A 208 15.86 3.38 -19.25
C ARG A 208 15.39 1.99 -19.61
N GLY A 209 15.75 1.55 -20.80
CA GLY A 209 15.37 0.26 -21.36
C GLY A 209 14.11 0.32 -22.23
N GLU A 210 13.67 -0.85 -22.65
CA GLU A 210 12.46 -1.04 -23.44
C GLU A 210 11.35 -1.59 -22.56
N VAL A 211 10.11 -1.11 -22.79
CA VAL A 211 8.95 -1.60 -22.04
C VAL A 211 8.68 -3.06 -22.36
N LYS A 212 8.61 -3.89 -21.30
CA LYS A 212 8.31 -5.33 -21.37
C LYS A 212 7.39 -5.70 -20.22
N TYR A 213 6.32 -6.42 -20.50
CA TYR A 213 5.36 -6.91 -19.51
C TYR A 213 4.83 -8.29 -19.92
N ASP A 214 4.31 -9.04 -18.96
CA ASP A 214 3.88 -10.43 -19.17
C ASP A 214 2.39 -10.56 -19.55
N GLY A 215 1.65 -9.45 -19.61
CA GLY A 215 0.24 -9.40 -19.97
C GLY A 215 -0.75 -9.75 -18.84
N ARG A 216 -0.26 -10.07 -17.64
CA ARG A 216 -1.14 -10.39 -16.50
C ARG A 216 -1.75 -9.15 -15.85
N GLU A 217 -0.94 -8.15 -15.56
CA GLU A 217 -1.34 -6.90 -14.94
C GLU A 217 -1.49 -5.78 -15.96
N ILE A 218 -0.58 -5.70 -16.91
CA ILE A 218 -0.55 -4.73 -18.00
C ILE A 218 -0.86 -5.45 -19.32
N SER A 219 -1.89 -4.99 -20.02
CA SER A 219 -2.29 -5.53 -21.33
C SER A 219 -1.69 -4.79 -22.51
N GLU A 220 -1.39 -3.50 -22.33
CA GLU A 220 -0.85 -2.63 -23.39
C GLU A 220 -0.06 -1.47 -22.76
N HIS A 221 0.87 -0.89 -23.54
CA HIS A 221 1.50 0.37 -23.19
C HIS A 221 1.48 1.35 -24.37
N SER A 222 1.46 2.63 -24.05
CA SER A 222 1.54 3.69 -25.04
C SER A 222 2.53 4.77 -24.61
N TRP A 223 3.32 5.24 -25.59
CA TRP A 223 4.12 6.44 -25.43
C TRP A 223 3.40 7.61 -26.10
N LEU A 224 2.95 8.57 -25.31
CA LEU A 224 2.06 9.63 -25.74
C LEU A 224 2.70 11.01 -25.54
N SER A 225 2.29 11.97 -26.38
CA SER A 225 2.59 13.38 -26.09
C SER A 225 1.98 13.81 -24.77
N LEU A 226 2.38 14.96 -24.22
CA LEU A 226 1.79 15.51 -22.99
C LEU A 226 0.27 15.55 -23.07
N GLU A 227 -0.29 16.10 -24.14
CA GLU A 227 -1.74 16.20 -24.32
C GLU A 227 -2.39 14.83 -24.46
N GLY A 228 -1.79 13.92 -25.23
CA GLY A 228 -2.28 12.53 -25.34
C GLY A 228 -2.27 11.80 -24.00
N ALA A 229 -1.25 12.00 -23.14
CA ALA A 229 -1.19 11.43 -21.81
C ALA A 229 -2.28 12.03 -20.89
N LYS A 230 -2.56 13.32 -20.98
CA LYS A 230 -3.63 14.01 -20.22
C LYS A 230 -5.03 13.54 -20.64
N GLU A 231 -5.23 13.21 -21.90
CA GLU A 231 -6.50 12.64 -22.40
C GLU A 231 -6.67 11.17 -21.99
N CYS A 232 -5.57 10.44 -21.88
CA CYS A 232 -5.55 9.01 -21.64
C CYS A 232 -5.64 8.66 -20.15
N LEU A 233 -4.93 9.39 -19.28
CA LEU A 233 -4.92 9.19 -17.84
C LEU A 233 -6.14 9.85 -17.16
N PRO A 234 -6.54 9.39 -15.96
CA PRO A 234 -7.59 10.07 -15.18
C PRO A 234 -7.30 11.57 -15.00
N GLY A 235 -8.35 12.38 -14.99
CA GLY A 235 -8.24 13.85 -14.98
C GLY A 235 -7.40 14.44 -13.84
N ASP A 236 -7.34 13.75 -12.70
CA ASP A 236 -6.51 14.15 -11.54
C ASP A 236 -4.99 14.15 -11.83
N TYR A 237 -4.55 13.48 -12.92
CA TYR A 237 -3.15 13.49 -13.35
C TYR A 237 -2.76 14.72 -14.18
N ALA A 238 -3.73 15.47 -14.73
CA ALA A 238 -3.45 16.54 -15.71
C ALA A 238 -2.51 17.62 -15.14
N GLU A 239 -2.77 18.10 -13.93
CA GLU A 239 -1.94 19.10 -13.26
C GLU A 239 -0.53 18.57 -12.98
N ILE A 240 -0.43 17.33 -12.51
CA ILE A 240 0.88 16.69 -12.22
C ILE A 240 1.69 16.49 -13.50
N LEU A 241 1.04 16.15 -14.62
CA LEU A 241 1.70 16.01 -15.92
C LEU A 241 2.24 17.35 -16.42
N ASP A 242 1.45 18.43 -16.30
CA ASP A 242 1.89 19.78 -16.66
C ASP A 242 3.10 20.22 -15.82
N GLU A 243 3.05 20.02 -14.52
CA GLU A 243 4.15 20.31 -13.60
C GLU A 243 5.40 19.45 -13.90
N ALA A 244 5.21 18.15 -14.14
CA ALA A 244 6.28 17.23 -14.50
C ALA A 244 6.96 17.62 -15.81
N SER A 245 6.17 17.99 -16.83
CA SER A 245 6.68 18.47 -18.11
C SER A 245 7.50 19.75 -17.96
N ALA A 246 6.96 20.74 -17.25
CA ALA A 246 7.65 22.01 -16.99
C ALA A 246 8.93 21.81 -16.15
N TYR A 247 8.89 20.87 -15.20
CA TYR A 247 10.04 20.55 -14.35
C TYR A 247 11.14 19.87 -15.15
N ALA A 248 10.78 18.87 -15.97
CA ALA A 248 11.73 18.17 -16.82
C ALA A 248 12.45 19.12 -17.79
N LEU A 249 11.75 20.09 -18.41
CA LEU A 249 12.36 21.08 -19.29
C LEU A 249 13.45 21.92 -18.60
N LYS A 250 13.30 22.20 -17.31
CA LYS A 250 14.29 22.98 -16.53
C LYS A 250 15.49 22.16 -16.08
N HIS A 251 15.37 20.84 -15.97
CA HIS A 251 16.37 19.96 -15.37
C HIS A 251 17.00 18.94 -16.34
N SER A 252 16.46 18.78 -17.57
CA SER A 252 17.07 17.97 -18.63
C SER A 252 18.19 18.71 -19.38
N ALA A 253 18.52 19.94 -19.01
CA ALA A 253 19.55 20.79 -19.67
C ALA A 253 20.92 20.76 -18.94
N LYS A 254 21.31 19.61 -18.38
CA LYS A 254 22.67 19.44 -17.83
C LYS A 254 23.37 18.23 -18.40
#